data_c47d191b0f991a283bbdeeef4c4200b7
#
_entry.id   c47d191b0f991a283bbdeeef4c4200b7
#
_cell.length_a   1.000
_cell.length_b   1.000
_cell.length_c   1.000
_cell.angle_alpha   90.00
_cell.angle_beta   90.00
_cell.angle_gamma   90.00
#
_symmetry.space_group_name_H-M   'P 1'
#
loop_
_entity.id
_entity.type
_entity.pdbx_description
1 polymer ?
#
loop_
_entity_poly.entity_id
_entity_poly.type
_entity_poly.pdbx_seq_one_letter_code
_entity_poly.pdbx_strand_id
1 'polypeptide(L)'
;DLDNLNKFDAETNANNFAGNPFLYHYQFKNLLKCRRQDGKTIYDVAADPVQWDKLIENTRARNRGGRTAAGNVFECFRINLGSVVMFKSTTAKYLYKKYNATSVLDPTAGWGGRMLGAWSLGIDYTGCDTNVEMKVAYDEMITFLNKDAVTFGNGLFEKESSSKLQMLWKNCLDVDYSNIEYDFVLTSPPYVNLELYEHMTPWETDEAFYKHFFIPLHNKCVTNIKQGGHVCFNVSPKMYDDAVKHGLTPCDAEEDLLQQLGQAKGKKKQDKIYIWNC
;
A
#
# COMPACT_ATOMS: atom_id res chain seq x y z
N ASP A 1 -5.24 -5.35 17.53
CA ASP A 1 -4.40 -4.65 16.54
C ASP A 1 -5.07 -3.40 16.00
N LEU A 2 -6.35 -3.45 15.61
CA LEU A 2 -7.11 -2.26 15.21
C LEU A 2 -7.23 -1.23 16.34
N ASP A 3 -7.36 -1.67 17.59
CA ASP A 3 -7.32 -0.81 18.75
C ASP A 3 -5.99 -0.04 18.87
N ASN A 4 -4.87 -0.71 18.62
CA ASN A 4 -3.56 -0.05 18.58
C ASN A 4 -3.46 0.98 17.44
N LEU A 5 -4.09 0.72 16.29
CA LEU A 5 -4.15 1.67 15.20
C LEU A 5 -5.04 2.87 15.54
N ASN A 6 -6.19 2.63 16.17
CA ASN A 6 -7.11 3.69 16.58
C ASN A 6 -6.47 4.61 17.64
N LYS A 7 -5.76 4.02 18.61
CA LYS A 7 -5.03 4.77 19.67
C LYS A 7 -3.70 5.36 19.19
N PHE A 8 -3.21 4.98 17.99
CA PHE A 8 -1.97 5.52 17.47
C PHE A 8 -2.10 7.03 17.27
N ASP A 9 -1.27 7.78 17.98
CA ASP A 9 -1.18 9.22 17.78
C ASP A 9 -0.50 9.52 16.44
N ALA A 10 -1.26 10.12 15.54
CA ALA A 10 -0.82 10.44 14.17
C ALA A 10 -0.21 11.84 14.05
N GLU A 11 0.20 12.48 15.15
CA GLU A 11 0.92 13.77 15.13
C GLU A 11 2.33 13.64 14.55
N THR A 12 2.91 12.43 14.65
CA THR A 12 4.25 12.16 14.12
C THR A 12 4.24 10.96 13.21
N ASN A 13 5.00 11.05 12.11
CA ASN A 13 5.24 9.91 11.23
C ASN A 13 6.21 8.92 11.91
N ALA A 14 5.70 8.09 12.80
CA ALA A 14 6.51 7.11 13.52
C ALA A 14 6.57 5.76 12.77
N ASN A 15 7.70 5.07 12.92
CA ASN A 15 7.84 3.70 12.39
C ASN A 15 7.02 2.70 13.22
N ASN A 16 5.73 2.61 12.95
CA ASN A 16 4.79 1.75 13.64
C ASN A 16 4.10 0.80 12.65
N PHE A 17 3.70 -0.39 13.11
CA PHE A 17 3.10 -1.45 12.30
C PHE A 17 1.68 -1.80 12.77
N ALA A 18 1.03 -0.94 13.57
CA ALA A 18 -0.36 -1.13 13.94
C ALA A 18 -1.23 -1.19 12.67
N GLY A 19 -2.15 -2.13 12.65
CA GLY A 19 -2.97 -2.47 11.47
C GLY A 19 -2.38 -3.58 10.59
N ASN A 20 -1.06 -3.80 10.58
CA ASN A 20 -0.47 -4.82 9.73
C ASN A 20 -0.96 -6.26 10.03
N PRO A 21 -1.08 -6.72 11.30
CA PRO A 21 -1.64 -8.05 11.58
C PRO A 21 -3.06 -8.24 11.04
N PHE A 22 -3.89 -7.20 11.04
CA PHE A 22 -5.22 -7.23 10.43
C PHE A 22 -5.12 -7.45 8.91
N LEU A 23 -4.27 -6.69 8.23
CA LEU A 23 -4.05 -6.85 6.79
C LEU A 23 -3.50 -8.24 6.47
N TYR A 24 -2.53 -8.74 7.24
CA TYR A 24 -2.00 -10.10 7.08
C TYR A 24 -3.07 -11.16 7.25
N HIS A 25 -4.01 -10.99 8.18
CA HIS A 25 -5.08 -11.96 8.40
C HIS A 25 -5.92 -12.19 7.12
N TYR A 26 -6.28 -11.13 6.41
CA TYR A 26 -7.10 -11.22 5.20
C TYR A 26 -6.28 -11.45 3.93
N GLN A 27 -5.13 -10.81 3.80
CA GLN A 27 -4.33 -10.83 2.57
C GLN A 27 -3.29 -11.95 2.50
N PHE A 28 -3.12 -12.76 3.57
CA PHE A 28 -2.04 -13.73 3.62
C PHE A 28 -2.07 -14.73 2.46
N LYS A 29 -3.26 -15.24 2.09
CA LYS A 29 -3.41 -16.16 0.95
C LYS A 29 -2.95 -15.53 -0.38
N ASN A 30 -3.24 -14.24 -0.58
CA ASN A 30 -2.80 -13.51 -1.76
C ASN A 30 -1.29 -13.26 -1.73
N LEU A 31 -0.71 -12.96 -0.55
CA LEU A 31 0.73 -12.82 -0.39
C LEU A 31 1.50 -14.09 -0.71
N LEU A 32 0.95 -15.27 -0.44
CA LEU A 32 1.58 -16.55 -0.77
C LEU A 32 1.67 -16.79 -2.29
N LYS A 33 0.84 -16.11 -3.09
CA LYS A 33 0.86 -16.18 -4.56
C LYS A 33 1.89 -15.22 -5.17
N CYS A 34 2.45 -14.28 -4.40
CA CYS A 34 3.44 -13.33 -4.91
C CYS A 34 4.69 -14.07 -5.38
N ARG A 35 5.21 -13.63 -6.54
CA ARG A 35 6.40 -14.22 -7.15
C ARG A 35 7.65 -13.47 -6.71
N ARG A 36 8.74 -14.19 -6.49
CA ARG A 36 10.07 -13.61 -6.29
C ARG A 36 10.60 -13.07 -7.63
N GLN A 37 11.74 -12.36 -7.57
CA GLN A 37 12.44 -11.88 -8.77
C GLN A 37 12.81 -13.00 -9.76
N ASP A 38 12.98 -14.25 -9.27
CA ASP A 38 13.20 -15.43 -10.09
C ASP A 38 11.90 -16.07 -10.62
N GLY A 39 10.75 -15.40 -10.44
CA GLY A 39 9.44 -15.83 -10.89
C GLY A 39 8.77 -16.90 -10.02
N LYS A 40 9.39 -17.35 -8.91
CA LYS A 40 8.88 -18.43 -8.06
C LYS A 40 7.99 -17.92 -6.94
N THR A 41 6.88 -18.62 -6.70
CA THR A 41 6.06 -18.49 -5.49
C THR A 41 6.67 -19.31 -4.33
N ILE A 42 6.13 -19.15 -3.13
CA ILE A 42 6.51 -20.01 -2.00
C ILE A 42 6.12 -21.49 -2.26
N TYR A 43 5.05 -21.72 -3.02
CA TYR A 43 4.62 -23.06 -3.39
C TYR A 43 5.61 -23.75 -4.31
N ASP A 44 6.18 -23.00 -5.28
CA ASP A 44 7.23 -23.51 -6.17
C ASP A 44 8.48 -23.87 -5.41
N VAL A 45 8.85 -23.04 -4.41
CA VAL A 45 10.00 -23.31 -3.53
C VAL A 45 9.71 -24.52 -2.62
N ALA A 46 8.49 -24.67 -2.11
CA ALA A 46 8.11 -25.81 -1.26
C ALA A 46 8.04 -27.12 -2.03
N ALA A 47 7.76 -27.09 -3.32
CA ALA A 47 7.75 -28.28 -4.20
C ALA A 47 9.16 -28.79 -4.56
N ASP A 48 10.19 -27.98 -4.36
CA ASP A 48 11.60 -28.36 -4.59
C ASP A 48 12.30 -28.61 -3.24
N PRO A 49 12.61 -29.86 -2.89
CA PRO A 49 13.20 -30.20 -1.58
C PRO A 49 14.49 -29.44 -1.28
N VAL A 50 15.35 -29.23 -2.29
CA VAL A 50 16.64 -28.53 -2.10
C VAL A 50 16.41 -27.04 -1.77
N GLN A 51 15.49 -26.39 -2.47
CA GLN A 51 15.15 -24.99 -2.21
C GLN A 51 14.42 -24.83 -0.88
N TRP A 52 13.54 -25.77 -0.54
CA TRP A 52 12.84 -25.78 0.72
C TRP A 52 13.78 -25.93 1.91
N ASP A 53 14.70 -26.89 1.87
CA ASP A 53 15.69 -27.11 2.92
C ASP A 53 16.57 -25.86 3.12
N LYS A 54 17.01 -25.25 2.03
CA LYS A 54 17.76 -24.00 2.09
C LYS A 54 16.95 -22.85 2.69
N LEU A 55 15.65 -22.74 2.37
CA LEU A 55 14.75 -21.73 2.98
C LEU A 55 14.61 -21.99 4.48
N ILE A 56 14.42 -23.23 4.91
CA ILE A 56 14.30 -23.60 6.32
C ILE A 56 15.59 -23.35 7.09
N GLU A 57 16.76 -23.69 6.52
CA GLU A 57 18.06 -23.41 7.10
C GLU A 57 18.26 -21.89 7.31
N ASN A 58 18.00 -21.09 6.28
CA ASN A 58 18.06 -19.64 6.36
C ASN A 58 17.08 -19.07 7.40
N THR A 59 15.90 -19.67 7.52
CA THR A 59 14.91 -19.28 8.52
C THR A 59 15.41 -19.54 9.94
N ARG A 60 16.00 -20.71 10.18
CA ARG A 60 16.60 -21.08 11.47
C ARG A 60 17.77 -20.15 11.84
N ALA A 61 18.64 -19.85 10.88
CA ALA A 61 19.77 -18.94 11.08
C ALA A 61 19.33 -17.50 11.43
N ARG A 62 18.19 -17.07 10.94
CA ARG A 62 17.64 -15.71 11.20
C ARG A 62 16.82 -15.61 12.47
N ASN A 63 16.37 -16.68 13.04
CA ASN A 63 15.47 -16.88 14.19
C ASN A 63 15.12 -15.58 14.95
N ARG A 64 14.14 -14.84 14.44
CA ARG A 64 13.62 -13.64 15.11
C ARG A 64 12.49 -14.07 16.06
N GLY A 65 12.73 -13.92 17.36
CA GLY A 65 11.71 -14.19 18.38
C GLY A 65 10.43 -13.39 18.14
N GLY A 66 9.31 -13.87 18.69
CA GLY A 66 8.01 -13.19 18.66
C GLY A 66 7.16 -13.45 17.42
N ARG A 67 7.53 -14.37 16.53
CA ARG A 67 6.74 -14.80 15.37
C ARG A 67 6.47 -16.30 15.40
N THR A 68 5.38 -16.72 14.74
CA THR A 68 5.14 -18.15 14.49
C THR A 68 6.18 -18.74 13.54
N ALA A 69 6.36 -20.06 13.56
CA ALA A 69 7.26 -20.75 12.64
C ALA A 69 6.93 -20.44 11.16
N ALA A 70 5.64 -20.52 10.80
CA ALA A 70 5.16 -20.18 9.46
C ALA A 70 5.46 -18.70 9.10
N GLY A 71 5.26 -17.78 10.03
CA GLY A 71 5.58 -16.36 9.84
C GLY A 71 7.07 -16.11 9.62
N ASN A 72 7.94 -16.86 10.28
CA ASN A 72 9.39 -16.77 10.06
C ASN A 72 9.82 -17.32 8.69
N VAL A 73 9.24 -18.44 8.27
CA VAL A 73 9.48 -19.03 6.93
C VAL A 73 9.05 -18.05 5.84
N PHE A 74 7.82 -17.51 5.95
CA PHE A 74 7.30 -16.55 4.98
C PHE A 74 8.14 -15.27 4.94
N GLU A 75 8.55 -14.73 6.09
CA GLU A 75 9.42 -13.55 6.15
C GLU A 75 10.78 -13.80 5.49
N CYS A 76 11.36 -14.98 5.70
CA CYS A 76 12.63 -15.36 5.06
C CYS A 76 12.47 -15.49 3.53
N PHE A 77 11.37 -16.08 3.09
CA PHE A 77 10.99 -16.14 1.67
C PHE A 77 10.82 -14.74 1.08
N ARG A 78 10.05 -13.88 1.78
CA ARG A 78 9.72 -12.51 1.34
C ARG A 78 10.91 -11.60 1.16
N ILE A 79 11.99 -11.77 1.93
CA ILE A 79 13.20 -10.94 1.80
C ILE A 79 13.80 -11.02 0.38
N ASN A 80 13.54 -12.11 -0.33
CA ASN A 80 13.99 -12.32 -1.70
C ASN A 80 12.92 -12.00 -2.75
N LEU A 81 11.76 -11.48 -2.33
CA LEU A 81 10.65 -11.10 -3.24
C LEU A 81 10.82 -9.72 -3.88
N GLY A 82 11.88 -8.97 -3.50
CA GLY A 82 11.96 -7.58 -3.94
C GLY A 82 10.93 -6.72 -3.20
N SER A 83 10.05 -6.06 -3.90
CA SER A 83 9.28 -4.91 -3.45
C SER A 83 7.89 -5.17 -2.86
N VAL A 84 7.47 -6.40 -2.57
CA VAL A 84 6.14 -6.63 -1.97
C VAL A 84 6.11 -6.16 -0.51
N VAL A 85 5.87 -4.87 -0.33
CA VAL A 85 5.76 -4.22 0.98
C VAL A 85 4.36 -3.65 1.15
N MET A 86 3.69 -4.00 2.24
CA MET A 86 2.42 -3.36 2.61
C MET A 86 2.69 -1.91 3.02
N PHE A 87 1.97 -0.96 2.42
CA PHE A 87 1.97 0.41 2.90
C PHE A 87 1.43 0.45 4.34
N LYS A 88 2.12 1.15 5.24
CA LYS A 88 1.74 1.19 6.65
C LYS A 88 0.49 2.01 6.88
N SER A 89 -0.50 1.43 7.54
CA SER A 89 -1.74 2.13 7.90
C SER A 89 -1.48 3.35 8.79
N THR A 90 -0.48 3.29 9.66
CA THR A 90 -0.06 4.42 10.52
C THR A 90 0.53 5.58 9.73
N THR A 91 1.28 5.32 8.67
CA THR A 91 1.79 6.37 7.77
C THR A 91 0.65 7.02 6.98
N ALA A 92 -0.30 6.22 6.49
CA ALA A 92 -1.49 6.75 5.82
C ALA A 92 -2.31 7.62 6.79
N LYS A 93 -2.57 7.11 8.01
CA LYS A 93 -3.27 7.85 9.06
C LYS A 93 -2.60 9.19 9.37
N TYR A 94 -1.27 9.22 9.50
CA TYR A 94 -0.51 10.45 9.70
C TYR A 94 -0.73 11.46 8.58
N LEU A 95 -0.60 11.03 7.30
CA LEU A 95 -0.77 11.92 6.16
C LEU A 95 -2.21 12.46 6.08
N TYR A 96 -3.21 11.61 6.25
CA TYR A 96 -4.62 12.02 6.23
C TYR A 96 -4.93 13.05 7.34
N LYS A 97 -4.41 12.83 8.56
CA LYS A 97 -4.59 13.77 9.67
C LYS A 97 -3.86 15.10 9.40
N LYS A 98 -2.61 15.03 8.94
CA LYS A 98 -1.77 16.20 8.67
C LYS A 98 -2.40 17.15 7.64
N TYR A 99 -3.01 16.58 6.60
CA TYR A 99 -3.61 17.35 5.50
C TYR A 99 -5.13 17.49 5.63
N ASN A 100 -5.70 17.14 6.79
CA ASN A 100 -7.14 17.25 7.08
C ASN A 100 -8.02 16.56 6.02
N ALA A 101 -7.61 15.41 5.51
CA ALA A 101 -8.35 14.65 4.52
C ALA A 101 -9.72 14.23 5.06
N THR A 102 -10.75 14.34 4.24
CA THR A 102 -12.12 13.90 4.55
C THR A 102 -12.60 12.79 3.63
N SER A 103 -12.07 12.73 2.41
CA SER A 103 -12.37 11.71 1.42
C SER A 103 -11.15 11.39 0.57
N VAL A 104 -10.76 10.13 0.53
CA VAL A 104 -9.52 9.65 -0.10
C VAL A 104 -9.80 8.87 -1.37
N LEU A 105 -9.09 9.21 -2.44
CA LEU A 105 -8.94 8.37 -3.62
C LEU A 105 -7.55 7.71 -3.62
N ASP A 106 -7.51 6.39 -3.82
CA ASP A 106 -6.30 5.58 -3.93
C ASP A 106 -6.29 4.80 -5.25
N PRO A 107 -5.71 5.35 -6.30
CA PRO A 107 -5.73 4.74 -7.64
C PRO A 107 -5.03 3.39 -7.78
N THR A 108 -4.17 3.02 -6.82
CA THR A 108 -3.42 1.74 -6.83
C THR A 108 -3.41 1.14 -5.43
N ALA A 109 -4.60 0.68 -4.97
CA ALA A 109 -4.90 0.38 -3.57
C ALA A 109 -3.99 -0.68 -2.92
N GLY A 110 -3.53 -1.67 -3.69
CA GLY A 110 -2.63 -2.72 -3.21
C GLY A 110 -3.23 -3.53 -2.05
N TRP A 111 -2.53 -3.62 -0.93
CA TRP A 111 -2.86 -4.53 0.18
C TRP A 111 -3.84 -3.99 1.22
N GLY A 112 -4.39 -2.78 1.06
CA GLY A 112 -5.39 -2.18 1.95
C GLY A 112 -4.84 -1.36 3.12
N GLY A 113 -3.53 -1.13 3.20
CA GLY A 113 -2.95 -0.34 4.29
C GLY A 113 -3.45 1.10 4.31
N ARG A 114 -3.61 1.72 3.16
CA ARG A 114 -4.14 3.09 3.02
C ARG A 114 -5.63 3.17 3.34
N MET A 115 -6.41 2.15 2.93
CA MET A 115 -7.83 2.00 3.32
C MET A 115 -7.98 1.91 4.84
N LEU A 116 -7.18 1.08 5.48
CA LEU A 116 -7.24 0.90 6.94
C LEU A 116 -6.84 2.17 7.70
N GLY A 117 -5.88 2.95 7.17
CA GLY A 117 -5.54 4.28 7.68
C GLY A 117 -6.72 5.24 7.62
N ALA A 118 -7.45 5.30 6.52
CA ALA A 118 -8.65 6.12 6.34
C ALA A 118 -9.77 5.70 7.30
N TRP A 119 -10.05 4.40 7.37
CA TRP A 119 -11.04 3.85 8.31
C TRP A 119 -10.77 4.27 9.76
N SER A 120 -9.51 4.23 10.20
CA SER A 120 -9.14 4.57 11.59
C SER A 120 -9.40 6.04 11.98
N LEU A 121 -9.67 6.89 11.01
CA LEU A 121 -10.04 8.31 11.18
C LEU A 121 -11.49 8.61 10.80
N GLY A 122 -12.26 7.60 10.39
CA GLY A 122 -13.62 7.81 9.91
C GLY A 122 -13.70 8.51 8.54
N ILE A 123 -12.66 8.44 7.74
CA ILE A 123 -12.53 9.10 6.43
C ILE A 123 -13.08 8.19 5.35
N ASP A 124 -13.81 8.74 4.39
CA ASP A 124 -14.27 8.02 3.21
C ASP A 124 -13.10 7.60 2.32
N TYR A 125 -13.18 6.41 1.75
CA TYR A 125 -12.12 5.85 0.93
C TYR A 125 -12.64 5.16 -0.32
N THR A 126 -12.09 5.51 -1.47
CA THR A 126 -12.32 4.83 -2.73
C THR A 126 -10.97 4.35 -3.28
N GLY A 127 -10.77 3.04 -3.36
CA GLY A 127 -9.57 2.41 -3.93
C GLY A 127 -9.84 1.85 -5.32
N CYS A 128 -8.82 1.87 -6.19
CA CYS A 128 -8.81 1.15 -7.47
C CYS A 128 -7.70 0.11 -7.46
N ASP A 129 -7.97 -1.07 -8.00
CA ASP A 129 -6.96 -2.09 -8.25
C ASP A 129 -7.39 -2.98 -9.42
N THR A 130 -6.42 -3.51 -10.16
CA THR A 130 -6.66 -4.46 -11.26
C THR A 130 -6.62 -5.91 -10.81
N ASN A 131 -6.03 -6.20 -9.65
CA ASN A 131 -5.91 -7.55 -9.12
C ASN A 131 -7.21 -8.02 -8.47
N VAL A 132 -8.13 -8.53 -9.28
CA VAL A 132 -9.44 -9.04 -8.83
C VAL A 132 -9.35 -10.21 -7.85
N GLU A 133 -8.21 -10.91 -7.75
CA GLU A 133 -8.01 -11.98 -6.77
C GLU A 133 -8.05 -11.47 -5.33
N MET A 134 -7.72 -10.20 -5.10
CA MET A 134 -7.81 -9.58 -3.79
C MET A 134 -9.24 -9.20 -3.38
N LYS A 135 -10.21 -9.29 -4.32
CA LYS A 135 -11.59 -8.83 -4.07
C LYS A 135 -12.21 -9.47 -2.84
N VAL A 136 -12.10 -10.78 -2.70
CA VAL A 136 -12.69 -11.49 -1.55
C VAL A 136 -12.13 -10.99 -0.23
N ALA A 137 -10.80 -10.82 -0.15
CA ALA A 137 -10.15 -10.31 1.06
C ALA A 137 -10.59 -8.87 1.39
N TYR A 138 -10.74 -8.02 0.39
CA TYR A 138 -11.24 -6.66 0.58
C TYR A 138 -12.71 -6.63 1.01
N ASP A 139 -13.57 -7.44 0.38
CA ASP A 139 -14.98 -7.53 0.75
C ASP A 139 -15.16 -7.98 2.21
N GLU A 140 -14.35 -8.96 2.65
CA GLU A 140 -14.32 -9.43 4.04
C GLU A 140 -13.79 -8.35 5.00
N MET A 141 -12.70 -7.65 4.65
CA MET A 141 -12.18 -6.52 5.45
C MET A 141 -13.22 -5.42 5.60
N ILE A 142 -13.81 -4.97 4.50
CA ILE A 142 -14.81 -3.90 4.49
C ILE A 142 -16.04 -4.31 5.29
N THR A 143 -16.51 -5.55 5.11
CA THR A 143 -17.64 -6.09 5.88
C THR A 143 -17.34 -6.08 7.37
N PHE A 144 -16.13 -6.49 7.77
CA PHE A 144 -15.72 -6.47 9.17
C PHE A 144 -15.63 -5.03 9.72
N LEU A 145 -15.01 -4.13 8.98
CA LEU A 145 -14.79 -2.73 9.38
C LEU A 145 -16.09 -1.91 9.44
N ASN A 146 -17.11 -2.30 8.68
CA ASN A 146 -18.42 -1.62 8.65
C ASN A 146 -19.41 -2.15 9.69
N LYS A 147 -19.05 -3.12 10.54
CA LYS A 147 -19.92 -3.55 11.64
C LYS A 147 -20.07 -2.40 12.64
N ASP A 148 -21.31 -2.13 13.06
CA ASP A 148 -21.67 -1.02 13.94
C ASP A 148 -21.01 -1.08 15.33
N ALA A 149 -20.64 -2.29 15.76
CA ALA A 149 -19.85 -2.49 16.97
C ALA A 149 -18.83 -3.59 16.72
N VAL A 150 -17.57 -3.27 16.93
CA VAL A 150 -16.48 -4.27 16.91
C VAL A 150 -16.05 -4.51 18.34
N THR A 151 -16.29 -5.72 18.84
CA THR A 151 -15.87 -6.11 20.19
C THR A 151 -14.41 -6.54 20.17
N PHE A 152 -13.53 -5.80 20.83
CA PHE A 152 -12.13 -6.16 21.06
C PHE A 152 -11.91 -6.47 22.53
N GLY A 153 -11.60 -7.71 22.85
CA GLY A 153 -11.40 -8.13 24.24
C GLY A 153 -12.67 -7.93 25.08
N ASN A 154 -12.57 -7.23 26.20
CA ASN A 154 -13.68 -6.98 27.14
C ASN A 154 -14.41 -5.65 26.89
N GLY A 155 -14.22 -4.99 25.76
CA GLY A 155 -14.82 -3.69 25.45
C GLY A 155 -15.62 -3.66 24.17
N LEU A 156 -16.76 -2.97 24.18
CA LEU A 156 -17.51 -2.55 23.00
C LEU A 156 -16.92 -1.21 22.52
N PHE A 157 -16.47 -1.14 21.28
CA PHE A 157 -16.16 0.14 20.63
C PHE A 157 -17.35 0.54 19.77
N GLU A 158 -18.08 1.55 20.19
CA GLU A 158 -19.01 2.24 19.33
C GLU A 158 -18.22 3.07 18.32
N LYS A 159 -18.47 2.86 17.04
CA LYS A 159 -17.88 3.64 15.97
C LYS A 159 -18.66 4.96 15.86
N GLU A 160 -18.03 6.06 16.24
CA GLU A 160 -18.65 7.40 16.17
C GLU A 160 -18.87 7.91 14.73
N SER A 161 -18.22 7.31 13.71
CA SER A 161 -18.45 7.68 12.31
C SER A 161 -18.43 6.47 11.38
N SER A 162 -19.35 6.46 10.41
CA SER A 162 -19.43 5.47 9.35
C SER A 162 -18.65 5.95 8.12
N SER A 163 -17.38 5.59 7.99
CA SER A 163 -16.63 5.80 6.74
C SER A 163 -17.19 4.93 5.63
N LYS A 164 -17.37 5.50 4.44
CA LYS A 164 -17.72 4.75 3.24
C LYS A 164 -16.42 4.18 2.64
N LEU A 165 -16.26 2.86 2.71
CA LEU A 165 -15.13 2.15 2.12
C LEU A 165 -15.55 1.45 0.83
N GLN A 166 -14.91 1.76 -0.28
CA GLN A 166 -15.26 1.21 -1.59
C GLN A 166 -14.02 0.80 -2.38
N MET A 167 -14.13 -0.31 -3.13
CA MET A 167 -13.12 -0.76 -4.09
C MET A 167 -13.70 -0.85 -5.50
N LEU A 168 -12.94 -0.31 -6.46
CA LEU A 168 -13.23 -0.38 -7.89
C LEU A 168 -12.20 -1.30 -8.54
N TRP A 169 -12.66 -2.45 -9.03
CA TRP A 169 -11.80 -3.47 -9.65
C TRP A 169 -11.64 -3.18 -11.14
N LYS A 170 -10.89 -2.12 -11.42
CA LYS A 170 -10.61 -1.61 -12.78
C LYS A 170 -9.23 -0.98 -12.84
N ASN A 171 -8.70 -0.84 -14.05
CA ASN A 171 -7.57 0.05 -14.28
C ASN A 171 -7.93 1.48 -13.87
N CYS A 172 -7.09 2.10 -13.06
CA CYS A 172 -7.32 3.46 -12.55
C CYS A 172 -7.48 4.52 -13.66
N LEU A 173 -6.89 4.30 -14.82
CA LEU A 173 -7.07 5.19 -15.98
C LEU A 173 -8.46 5.06 -16.63
N ASP A 174 -9.14 3.92 -16.48
CA ASP A 174 -10.47 3.66 -17.04
C ASP A 174 -11.61 4.06 -16.09
N VAL A 175 -11.31 4.45 -14.86
CA VAL A 175 -12.29 4.94 -13.88
C VAL A 175 -12.60 6.40 -14.15
N ASP A 176 -13.86 6.79 -14.19
CA ASP A 176 -14.28 8.19 -14.26
C ASP A 176 -14.23 8.85 -12.87
N TYR A 177 -13.22 9.67 -12.63
CA TYR A 177 -13.02 10.35 -11.34
C TYR A 177 -13.97 11.53 -11.12
N SER A 178 -14.62 12.05 -12.17
CA SER A 178 -15.60 13.14 -12.02
C SER A 178 -16.84 12.75 -11.20
N ASN A 179 -17.08 11.44 -11.06
CA ASN A 179 -18.15 10.86 -10.26
C ASN A 179 -17.70 10.45 -8.85
N ILE A 180 -16.47 10.75 -8.46
CA ILE A 180 -15.90 10.42 -7.14
C ILE A 180 -15.57 11.72 -6.43
N GLU A 181 -16.18 11.94 -5.27
CA GLU A 181 -15.81 13.08 -4.43
C GLU A 181 -14.58 12.73 -3.59
N TYR A 182 -13.49 13.48 -3.73
CA TYR A 182 -12.29 13.34 -2.92
C TYR A 182 -11.54 14.66 -2.78
N ASP A 183 -10.92 14.85 -1.62
CA ASP A 183 -10.04 15.98 -1.29
C ASP A 183 -8.60 15.53 -1.05
N PHE A 184 -8.34 14.23 -1.06
CA PHE A 184 -7.00 13.70 -0.86
C PHE A 184 -6.74 12.49 -1.77
N VAL A 185 -5.59 12.47 -2.39
CA VAL A 185 -5.07 11.28 -3.09
C VAL A 185 -3.83 10.80 -2.36
N LEU A 186 -3.80 9.52 -1.99
CA LEU A 186 -2.58 8.87 -1.53
C LEU A 186 -2.43 7.55 -2.26
N THR A 187 -1.39 7.46 -3.08
CA THR A 187 -1.17 6.28 -3.90
C THR A 187 0.32 5.93 -4.00
N SER A 188 0.61 4.66 -4.27
CA SER A 188 1.94 4.16 -4.56
C SER A 188 1.87 3.40 -5.89
N PRO A 189 2.04 4.11 -7.01
CA PRO A 189 1.99 3.49 -8.33
C PRO A 189 3.04 2.38 -8.48
N PRO A 190 2.79 1.35 -9.29
CA PRO A 190 3.78 0.30 -9.54
C PRO A 190 5.07 0.89 -10.08
N TYR A 191 6.21 0.30 -9.69
CA TYR A 191 7.51 0.69 -10.23
C TYR A 191 7.69 0.16 -11.65
N VAL A 192 8.32 0.96 -12.51
CA VAL A 192 8.61 0.55 -13.90
C VAL A 192 9.38 -0.76 -13.91
N ASN A 193 8.78 -1.81 -14.48
CA ASN A 193 9.39 -3.13 -14.69
C ASN A 193 10.05 -3.82 -13.46
N LEU A 194 9.89 -3.27 -12.24
CA LEU A 194 10.37 -3.89 -11.00
C LEU A 194 9.28 -4.73 -10.34
N GLU A 195 8.03 -4.36 -10.52
CA GLU A 195 6.86 -5.04 -9.97
C GLU A 195 5.99 -5.53 -11.14
N LEU A 196 6.30 -6.73 -11.63
CA LEU A 196 5.46 -7.39 -12.60
C LEU A 196 4.35 -8.12 -11.84
N TYR A 197 3.22 -7.47 -11.67
CA TYR A 197 2.00 -8.12 -11.19
C TYR A 197 1.43 -9.01 -12.30
N GLU A 198 0.81 -10.13 -11.93
CA GLU A 198 0.33 -11.17 -12.84
C GLU A 198 -0.60 -10.65 -13.95
N HIS A 199 -1.21 -9.48 -13.73
CA HIS A 199 -2.16 -8.83 -14.65
C HIS A 199 -1.60 -7.56 -15.31
N MET A 200 -0.30 -7.30 -15.19
CA MET A 200 0.35 -6.17 -15.85
C MET A 200 1.14 -6.62 -17.07
N THR A 201 0.88 -5.98 -18.21
CA THR A 201 1.78 -6.08 -19.36
C THR A 201 3.02 -5.23 -19.07
N PRO A 202 4.23 -5.80 -19.19
CA PRO A 202 5.45 -5.01 -19.03
C PRO A 202 5.48 -3.84 -20.01
N TRP A 203 5.96 -2.71 -19.55
CA TRP A 203 6.17 -1.53 -20.40
C TRP A 203 7.38 -1.76 -21.30
N GLU A 204 7.24 -1.45 -22.58
CA GLU A 204 8.34 -1.60 -23.56
C GLU A 204 9.53 -0.70 -23.21
N THR A 205 9.25 0.51 -22.70
CA THR A 205 10.25 1.48 -22.27
C THR A 205 9.79 2.23 -21.01
N ASP A 206 10.75 2.77 -20.24
CA ASP A 206 10.46 3.68 -19.13
C ASP A 206 9.67 4.91 -19.62
N GLU A 207 10.00 5.43 -20.80
CA GLU A 207 9.28 6.57 -21.39
C GLU A 207 7.80 6.25 -21.64
N ALA A 208 7.49 5.07 -22.17
CA ALA A 208 6.11 4.63 -22.39
C ALA A 208 5.32 4.57 -21.08
N PHE A 209 5.93 4.07 -20.00
CA PHE A 209 5.33 4.06 -18.67
C PHE A 209 4.98 5.48 -18.19
N TYR A 210 5.94 6.43 -18.26
CA TYR A 210 5.68 7.78 -17.81
C TYR A 210 4.62 8.49 -18.66
N LYS A 211 4.69 8.37 -19.98
CA LYS A 211 3.76 9.04 -20.92
C LYS A 211 2.37 8.44 -20.94
N HIS A 212 2.21 7.13 -20.78
CA HIS A 212 0.93 6.46 -20.96
C HIS A 212 0.28 6.00 -19.65
N PHE A 213 1.00 6.03 -18.54
CA PHE A 213 0.44 5.64 -17.25
C PHE A 213 0.65 6.71 -16.17
N PHE A 214 1.89 6.99 -15.80
CA PHE A 214 2.20 7.76 -14.59
C PHE A 214 1.69 9.21 -14.67
N ILE A 215 2.05 9.93 -15.73
CA ILE A 215 1.64 11.33 -15.93
C ILE A 215 0.13 11.43 -16.18
N PRO A 216 -0.50 10.62 -17.05
CA PRO A 216 -1.95 10.59 -17.19
C PRO A 216 -2.68 10.32 -15.87
N LEU A 217 -2.19 9.39 -15.05
CA LEU A 217 -2.78 9.11 -13.74
C LEU A 217 -2.70 10.34 -12.82
N HIS A 218 -1.54 10.97 -12.71
CA HIS A 218 -1.36 12.19 -11.93
C HIS A 218 -2.31 13.29 -12.39
N ASN A 219 -2.33 13.58 -13.69
CA ASN A 219 -3.20 14.63 -14.27
C ASN A 219 -4.67 14.37 -13.99
N LYS A 220 -5.09 13.11 -14.09
CA LYS A 220 -6.47 12.70 -13.79
C LYS A 220 -6.82 12.92 -12.31
N CYS A 221 -5.89 12.64 -11.39
CA CYS A 221 -6.05 12.91 -9.96
C CYS A 221 -6.20 14.41 -9.67
N VAL A 222 -5.34 15.23 -10.27
CA VAL A 222 -5.33 16.70 -10.08
C VAL A 222 -6.57 17.35 -10.68
N THR A 223 -7.03 16.89 -11.84
CA THR A 223 -8.17 17.53 -12.55
C THR A 223 -9.49 17.38 -11.80
N ASN A 224 -9.68 16.33 -11.03
CA ASN A 224 -10.98 15.99 -10.43
C ASN A 224 -11.01 16.15 -8.91
N ILE A 225 -9.91 16.54 -8.27
CA ILE A 225 -9.85 16.73 -6.83
C ILE A 225 -10.58 18.01 -6.42
N LYS A 226 -11.18 18.05 -5.22
CA LYS A 226 -11.76 19.26 -4.65
C LYS A 226 -10.70 20.35 -4.49
N GLN A 227 -11.09 21.60 -4.72
CA GLN A 227 -10.21 22.75 -4.51
C GLN A 227 -9.66 22.78 -3.07
N GLY A 228 -8.38 23.01 -2.93
CA GLY A 228 -7.67 22.98 -1.65
C GLY A 228 -7.27 21.55 -1.21
N GLY A 229 -7.51 20.56 -2.05
CA GLY A 229 -7.10 19.19 -1.81
C GLY A 229 -5.62 18.91 -2.13
N HIS A 230 -5.17 17.69 -1.84
CA HIS A 230 -3.75 17.31 -2.01
C HIS A 230 -3.63 15.99 -2.76
N VAL A 231 -2.75 15.96 -3.76
CA VAL A 231 -2.37 14.72 -4.45
C VAL A 231 -1.00 14.28 -3.96
N CYS A 232 -0.92 13.07 -3.42
CA CYS A 232 0.29 12.52 -2.81
C CYS A 232 0.69 11.20 -3.47
N PHE A 233 1.88 11.17 -4.09
CA PHE A 233 2.44 9.97 -4.69
C PHE A 233 3.65 9.50 -3.89
N ASN A 234 3.61 8.23 -3.47
CA ASN A 234 4.73 7.55 -2.83
C ASN A 234 5.57 6.84 -3.89
N VAL A 235 6.74 7.39 -4.20
CA VAL A 235 7.65 6.85 -5.19
C VAL A 235 9.12 7.08 -4.81
N SER A 236 10.04 6.38 -5.48
CA SER A 236 11.48 6.66 -5.30
C SER A 236 11.87 8.00 -5.93
N PRO A 237 12.92 8.66 -5.39
CA PRO A 237 13.44 9.89 -5.98
C PRO A 237 13.78 9.75 -7.47
N LYS A 238 14.35 8.59 -7.87
CA LYS A 238 14.65 8.33 -9.29
C LYS A 238 13.38 8.35 -10.15
N MET A 239 12.31 7.70 -9.68
CA MET A 239 11.06 7.62 -10.42
C MET A 239 10.41 9.00 -10.55
N TYR A 240 10.46 9.81 -9.50
CA TYR A 240 9.99 11.19 -9.54
C TYR A 240 10.81 12.05 -10.52
N ASP A 241 12.15 12.02 -10.41
CA ASP A 241 13.03 12.78 -11.29
C ASP A 241 12.83 12.41 -12.76
N ASP A 242 12.66 11.12 -13.06
CA ASP A 242 12.41 10.64 -14.41
C ASP A 242 11.02 11.07 -14.90
N ALA A 243 9.99 11.04 -14.05
CA ALA A 243 8.65 11.54 -14.40
C ALA A 243 8.67 13.03 -14.73
N VAL A 244 9.40 13.86 -13.96
CA VAL A 244 9.56 15.29 -14.23
C VAL A 244 10.28 15.54 -15.57
N LYS A 245 11.32 14.75 -15.89
CA LYS A 245 11.98 14.82 -17.22
C LYS A 245 11.04 14.49 -18.38
N HIS A 246 10.04 13.63 -18.14
CA HIS A 246 9.01 13.27 -19.13
C HIS A 246 7.79 14.18 -19.12
N GLY A 247 7.80 15.26 -18.35
CA GLY A 247 6.78 16.32 -18.38
C GLY A 247 5.78 16.30 -17.21
N LEU A 248 6.06 15.58 -16.14
CA LEU A 248 5.29 15.71 -14.89
C LEU A 248 5.52 17.12 -14.33
N THR A 249 4.45 17.79 -13.92
CA THR A 249 4.54 19.04 -13.16
C THR A 249 5.30 18.79 -11.85
N PRO A 250 6.33 19.57 -11.51
CA PRO A 250 7.02 19.45 -10.23
C PRO A 250 6.06 19.55 -9.04
N CYS A 251 6.33 18.78 -7.98
CA CYS A 251 5.56 18.86 -6.75
C CYS A 251 5.81 20.16 -5.98
N ASP A 252 4.85 20.53 -5.12
CA ASP A 252 4.95 21.70 -4.25
C ASP A 252 5.72 21.41 -2.97
N ALA A 253 5.67 20.14 -2.51
CA ALA A 253 6.34 19.71 -1.29
C ALA A 253 6.73 18.22 -1.37
N GLU A 254 7.66 17.81 -0.51
CA GLU A 254 8.02 16.42 -0.34
C GLU A 254 8.15 16.04 1.15
N GLU A 255 7.85 14.78 1.47
CA GLU A 255 8.05 14.22 2.81
C GLU A 255 8.79 12.89 2.75
N ASP A 256 9.64 12.67 3.74
CA ASP A 256 10.30 11.39 3.89
C ASP A 256 9.31 10.32 4.34
N LEU A 257 9.27 9.21 3.61
CA LEU A 257 8.55 8.05 4.06
C LEU A 257 9.37 7.32 5.12
N LEU A 258 9.03 7.46 6.42
CA LEU A 258 9.71 6.79 7.54
C LEU A 258 9.42 5.29 7.56
N GLN A 259 9.65 4.61 6.47
CA GLN A 259 9.71 3.17 6.44
C GLN A 259 11.18 2.77 6.63
N GLN A 260 11.53 2.27 7.81
CA GLN A 260 12.84 1.61 7.98
C GLN A 260 12.81 0.30 7.19
N LEU A 261 13.18 0.39 5.94
CA LEU A 261 13.64 -0.77 5.21
C LEU A 261 14.95 -1.21 5.87
N GLY A 262 15.02 -2.47 6.29
CA GLY A 262 16.07 -3.04 7.09
C GLY A 262 17.47 -2.50 6.79
N GLN A 263 18.30 -2.34 7.81
CA GLN A 263 19.65 -1.79 7.76
C GLN A 263 20.58 -2.62 6.84
N ALA A 264 20.54 -2.34 5.55
CA ALA A 264 21.67 -2.69 4.70
C ALA A 264 22.69 -1.56 4.82
N LYS A 265 23.93 -1.89 5.19
CA LYS A 265 25.07 -0.97 5.20
C LYS A 265 25.25 -0.40 3.78
N GLY A 266 24.88 0.86 3.57
CA GLY A 266 24.99 1.56 2.29
C GLY A 266 23.86 2.59 2.14
N LYS A 267 24.13 3.74 1.52
CA LYS A 267 23.17 4.82 1.31
C LYS A 267 21.90 4.30 0.64
N LYS A 268 20.83 4.12 1.38
CA LYS A 268 19.52 3.76 0.85
C LYS A 268 18.86 5.00 0.29
N LYS A 269 18.50 4.97 -0.97
CA LYS A 269 17.49 5.85 -1.52
C LYS A 269 16.17 5.40 -0.89
N GLN A 270 15.64 6.23 0.00
CA GLN A 270 14.36 6.00 0.65
C GLN A 270 13.29 6.61 -0.24
N ASP A 271 12.15 5.90 -0.39
CA ASP A 271 10.99 6.46 -1.07
C ASP A 271 10.50 7.69 -0.31
N LYS A 272 9.91 8.63 -1.06
CA LYS A 272 9.32 9.85 -0.54
C LYS A 272 7.86 9.96 -0.93
N ILE A 273 7.17 10.83 -0.23
CA ILE A 273 5.85 11.30 -0.63
C ILE A 273 6.04 12.64 -1.34
N TYR A 274 5.64 12.70 -2.60
CA TYR A 274 5.63 13.92 -3.42
C TYR A 274 4.21 14.47 -3.43
N ILE A 275 4.05 15.78 -3.18
CA ILE A 275 2.78 16.41 -2.84
C ILE A 275 2.51 17.57 -3.78
N TRP A 276 1.33 17.57 -4.38
CA TRP A 276 0.78 18.66 -5.18
C TRP A 276 -0.44 19.25 -4.47
N ASN A 277 -0.46 20.56 -4.31
CA ASN A 277 -1.59 21.31 -3.74
C ASN A 277 -2.52 21.73 -4.89
N CYS A 278 -3.81 21.49 -4.76
CA CYS A 278 -4.79 21.63 -5.84
C CYS A 278 -5.86 22.67 -5.54
#